data_31b7e9a540ac594839ded88a8bf2436f
#
_entry.id   31b7e9a540ac594839ded88a8bf2436f
#
_cell.length_a   1.000
_cell.length_b   1.000
_cell.length_c   1.000
_cell.angle_alpha   90.00
_cell.angle_beta   90.00
_cell.angle_gamma   90.00
#
_symmetry.space_group_name_H-M   'P 1'
#
loop_
_entity.id
_entity.type
_entity.pdbx_description
1 polymer ?
#
loop_
_entity_poly.entity_id
_entity_poly.type
_entity_poly.pdbx_seq_one_letter_code
_entity_poly.pdbx_strand_id
1 'polypeptide(L)'
;MLENEIRHAAVCEEINRVYKQGSGEEFYEAFHSFHDRNDAMEMARNLLGMNLDMFKKMSRNLDFKAARSALVALANQAMMVIIELDGKTTEEDNHWELCRELQELYHRKNLDYGDSFHLSFLEEGLAMPRIRLGDKYLRFKILTSGEKQRVSDESIRDTLIDLANYSIMTIMELDQAMSANADKREAFLRAAERMNGVPITVVEA
;
A
#
# COMPACT_ATOMS: atom_id res chain seq x y z
N MET A 1 -8.19 17.31 9.09
CA MET A 1 -8.38 16.02 9.78
C MET A 1 -9.56 15.27 9.16
N LEU A 2 -10.80 15.76 9.27
CA LEU A 2 -12.00 15.08 8.72
C LEU A 2 -11.90 14.76 7.21
N GLU A 3 -11.34 15.66 6.40
CA GLU A 3 -11.18 15.45 4.95
C GLU A 3 -10.26 14.27 4.63
N ASN A 4 -9.14 14.14 5.32
CA ASN A 4 -8.20 13.02 5.12
C ASN A 4 -8.81 11.68 5.56
N GLU A 5 -9.63 11.67 6.60
CA GLU A 5 -10.36 10.48 7.04
C GLU A 5 -11.39 10.03 6.00
N ILE A 6 -12.13 10.98 5.39
CA ILE A 6 -13.06 10.68 4.29
C ILE A 6 -12.30 10.11 3.09
N ARG A 7 -11.15 10.67 2.76
CA ARG A 7 -10.32 10.18 1.63
C ARG A 7 -9.78 8.79 1.92
N HIS A 8 -9.30 8.52 3.13
CA HIS A 8 -8.84 7.19 3.54
C HIS A 8 -9.98 6.17 3.43
N ALA A 9 -11.17 6.49 3.93
CA ALA A 9 -12.35 5.64 3.83
C ALA A 9 -12.72 5.35 2.36
N ALA A 10 -12.70 6.36 1.49
CA ALA A 10 -13.00 6.19 0.07
C ALA A 10 -12.02 5.23 -0.64
N VAL A 11 -10.73 5.28 -0.31
CA VAL A 11 -9.74 4.33 -0.82
C VAL A 11 -10.00 2.93 -0.28
N CYS A 12 -10.36 2.78 1.00
CA CYS A 12 -10.75 1.49 1.58
C CYS A 12 -11.99 0.90 0.88
N GLU A 13 -13.00 1.72 0.56
CA GLU A 13 -14.17 1.29 -0.19
C GLU A 13 -13.81 0.82 -1.61
N GLU A 14 -12.87 1.48 -2.27
CA GLU A 14 -12.37 1.04 -3.57
C GLU A 14 -11.66 -0.31 -3.47
N ILE A 15 -10.78 -0.49 -2.49
CA ILE A 15 -10.08 -1.75 -2.27
C ILE A 15 -11.07 -2.88 -1.97
N ASN A 16 -12.07 -2.62 -1.13
CA ASN A 16 -13.14 -3.59 -0.85
C ASN A 16 -13.95 -3.95 -2.11
N ARG A 17 -14.15 -3.00 -3.01
CA ARG A 17 -14.82 -3.26 -4.30
C ARG A 17 -13.98 -4.17 -5.19
N VAL A 18 -12.67 -3.98 -5.25
CA VAL A 18 -11.74 -4.87 -5.97
C VAL A 18 -11.76 -6.28 -5.36
N TYR A 19 -11.77 -6.37 -4.04
CA TYR A 19 -11.91 -7.65 -3.34
C TYR A 19 -13.20 -8.41 -3.75
N LYS A 20 -14.34 -7.74 -3.74
CA LYS A 20 -15.66 -8.30 -4.15
C LYS A 20 -15.74 -8.76 -5.61
N GLN A 21 -14.92 -8.21 -6.50
CA GLN A 21 -14.88 -8.59 -7.91
C GLN A 21 -14.18 -9.93 -8.19
N GLY A 22 -13.93 -10.73 -7.15
CA GLY A 22 -13.42 -12.09 -7.25
C GLY A 22 -11.97 -12.26 -6.77
N SER A 23 -11.21 -11.16 -6.57
CA SER A 23 -9.81 -11.27 -6.16
C SER A 23 -9.62 -11.93 -4.79
N GLY A 24 -10.61 -11.81 -3.89
CA GLY A 24 -10.60 -12.44 -2.59
C GLY A 24 -10.75 -13.96 -2.67
N GLU A 25 -11.72 -14.44 -3.45
CA GLU A 25 -11.96 -15.87 -3.66
C GLU A 25 -10.81 -16.54 -4.40
N GLU A 26 -10.34 -15.94 -5.49
CA GLU A 26 -9.19 -16.43 -6.26
C GLU A 26 -7.93 -16.54 -5.40
N PHE A 27 -7.66 -15.54 -4.55
CA PHE A 27 -6.52 -15.57 -3.64
C PHE A 27 -6.66 -16.68 -2.60
N TYR A 28 -7.85 -16.82 -1.99
CA TYR A 28 -8.13 -17.86 -1.00
C TYR A 28 -7.92 -19.24 -1.58
N GLU A 29 -8.52 -19.55 -2.74
CA GLU A 29 -8.36 -20.82 -3.42
C GLU A 29 -6.89 -21.12 -3.72
N ALA A 30 -6.15 -20.12 -4.25
CA ALA A 30 -4.73 -20.26 -4.53
C ALA A 30 -3.93 -20.50 -3.25
N PHE A 31 -4.18 -19.74 -2.17
CA PHE A 31 -3.47 -19.88 -0.90
C PHE A 31 -3.70 -21.25 -0.26
N HIS A 32 -4.92 -21.77 -0.30
CA HIS A 32 -5.28 -23.08 0.26
C HIS A 32 -4.99 -24.27 -0.67
N SER A 33 -4.59 -24.04 -1.92
CA SER A 33 -4.14 -25.10 -2.82
C SER A 33 -2.78 -25.69 -2.43
N PHE A 34 -1.99 -24.97 -1.63
CA PHE A 34 -0.71 -25.41 -1.14
C PHE A 34 -0.86 -26.37 0.06
N HIS A 35 -0.07 -27.46 0.07
CA HIS A 35 -0.05 -28.41 1.18
C HIS A 35 0.79 -27.90 2.35
N ASP A 36 1.77 -27.03 2.07
CA ASP A 36 2.66 -26.41 3.07
C ASP A 36 2.37 -24.91 3.17
N ARG A 37 2.22 -24.46 4.42
CA ARG A 37 2.04 -23.03 4.72
C ARG A 37 3.21 -22.16 4.24
N ASN A 38 4.43 -22.74 4.19
CA ASN A 38 5.60 -22.00 3.68
C ASN A 38 5.47 -21.68 2.19
N ASP A 39 4.93 -22.62 1.39
CA ASP A 39 4.68 -22.42 -0.04
C ASP A 39 3.59 -21.37 -0.27
N ALA A 40 2.51 -21.41 0.52
CA ALA A 40 1.47 -20.41 0.50
C ALA A 40 2.02 -19.00 0.85
N MET A 41 2.88 -18.91 1.87
CA MET A 41 3.54 -17.65 2.23
C MET A 41 4.57 -17.21 1.18
N GLU A 42 5.17 -18.13 0.44
CA GLU A 42 6.04 -17.79 -0.69
C GLU A 42 5.23 -17.18 -1.84
N MET A 43 4.06 -17.72 -2.15
CA MET A 43 3.13 -17.10 -3.10
C MET A 43 2.78 -15.67 -2.65
N ALA A 44 2.41 -15.48 -1.38
CA ALA A 44 2.09 -14.16 -0.84
C ALA A 44 3.28 -13.19 -0.97
N ARG A 45 4.51 -13.62 -0.66
CA ARG A 45 5.74 -12.82 -0.87
C ARG A 45 5.90 -12.38 -2.33
N ASN A 46 5.70 -13.32 -3.25
CA ASN A 46 5.85 -13.05 -4.68
C ASN A 46 4.82 -12.04 -5.18
N LEU A 47 3.55 -12.20 -4.82
CA LEU A 47 2.48 -11.28 -5.22
C LEU A 47 2.69 -9.86 -4.66
N LEU A 48 2.99 -9.75 -3.36
CA LEU A 48 3.29 -8.45 -2.74
C LEU A 48 4.53 -7.81 -3.37
N GLY A 49 5.57 -8.59 -3.64
CA GLY A 49 6.80 -8.13 -4.28
C GLY A 49 6.56 -7.60 -5.69
N MET A 50 5.79 -8.33 -6.51
CA MET A 50 5.44 -7.91 -7.87
C MET A 50 4.73 -6.54 -7.89
N ASN A 51 3.74 -6.33 -7.03
CA ASN A 51 3.01 -5.07 -6.98
C ASN A 51 3.85 -3.93 -6.42
N LEU A 52 4.70 -4.20 -5.42
CA LEU A 52 5.64 -3.21 -4.92
C LEU A 52 6.66 -2.79 -5.99
N ASP A 53 7.20 -3.75 -6.76
CA ASP A 53 8.16 -3.46 -7.83
C ASP A 53 7.48 -2.72 -9.00
N MET A 54 6.22 -3.07 -9.31
CA MET A 54 5.41 -2.32 -10.27
C MET A 54 5.21 -0.87 -9.80
N PHE A 55 4.81 -0.66 -8.55
CA PHE A 55 4.70 0.69 -7.96
C PHE A 55 6.03 1.46 -8.06
N LYS A 56 7.15 0.84 -7.66
CA LYS A 56 8.47 1.46 -7.71
C LYS A 56 8.86 1.86 -9.14
N LYS A 57 8.59 1.00 -10.12
CA LYS A 57 8.87 1.25 -11.54
C LYS A 57 7.99 2.37 -12.10
N MET A 58 6.67 2.27 -11.91
CA MET A 58 5.72 3.25 -12.45
C MET A 58 5.89 4.63 -11.81
N SER A 59 6.14 4.68 -10.49
CA SER A 59 6.40 5.93 -9.79
C SER A 59 7.70 6.63 -10.23
N ARG A 60 8.74 5.87 -10.62
CA ARG A 60 9.96 6.47 -11.21
C ARG A 60 9.71 7.00 -12.63
N ASN A 61 8.83 6.36 -13.37
CA ASN A 61 8.44 6.78 -14.72
C ASN A 61 7.36 7.87 -14.73
N LEU A 62 6.94 8.34 -13.54
CA LEU A 62 5.86 9.32 -13.35
C LEU A 62 4.50 8.88 -13.93
N ASP A 63 4.31 7.58 -14.14
CA ASP A 63 3.01 7.00 -14.47
C ASP A 63 2.19 6.81 -13.17
N PHE A 64 1.58 7.90 -12.72
CA PHE A 64 0.83 7.91 -11.46
C PHE A 64 -0.40 7.03 -11.49
N LYS A 65 -1.03 6.87 -12.65
CA LYS A 65 -2.20 6.01 -12.80
C LYS A 65 -1.83 4.54 -12.60
N ALA A 66 -0.78 4.07 -13.27
CA ALA A 66 -0.29 2.71 -13.11
C ALA A 66 0.32 2.48 -11.72
N ALA A 67 1.04 3.47 -11.16
CA ALA A 67 1.56 3.42 -9.79
C ALA A 67 0.44 3.26 -8.76
N ARG A 68 -0.65 4.03 -8.92
CA ARG A 68 -1.85 3.94 -8.08
C ARG A 68 -2.51 2.57 -8.14
N SER A 69 -2.69 2.04 -9.34
CA SER A 69 -3.29 0.70 -9.52
C SER A 69 -2.46 -0.40 -8.85
N ALA A 70 -1.13 -0.31 -8.93
CA ALA A 70 -0.23 -1.24 -8.24
C ALA A 70 -0.35 -1.14 -6.71
N LEU A 71 -0.58 0.06 -6.17
CA LEU A 71 -0.80 0.26 -4.72
C LEU A 71 -2.15 -0.29 -4.25
N VAL A 72 -3.21 -0.13 -5.05
CA VAL A 72 -4.53 -0.75 -4.76
C VAL A 72 -4.38 -2.27 -4.67
N ALA A 73 -3.69 -2.89 -5.64
CA ALA A 73 -3.43 -4.32 -5.62
C ALA A 73 -2.55 -4.74 -4.43
N LEU A 74 -1.50 -3.95 -4.10
CA LEU A 74 -0.62 -4.22 -2.96
C LEU A 74 -1.38 -4.17 -1.63
N ALA A 75 -2.21 -3.14 -1.42
CA ALA A 75 -3.03 -3.02 -0.22
C ALA A 75 -4.03 -4.17 -0.09
N ASN A 76 -4.77 -4.47 -1.18
CA ASN A 76 -5.73 -5.58 -1.20
C ASN A 76 -5.06 -6.91 -0.87
N GLN A 77 -3.91 -7.21 -1.47
CA GLN A 77 -3.17 -8.46 -1.20
C GLN A 77 -2.64 -8.53 0.23
N ALA A 78 -2.12 -7.42 0.78
CA ALA A 78 -1.71 -7.39 2.18
C ALA A 78 -2.89 -7.69 3.12
N MET A 79 -4.07 -7.14 2.83
CA MET A 79 -5.29 -7.40 3.59
C MET A 79 -5.76 -8.85 3.47
N MET A 80 -5.68 -9.46 2.29
CA MET A 80 -6.02 -10.88 2.10
C MET A 80 -5.10 -11.79 2.92
N VAL A 81 -3.79 -11.50 2.94
CA VAL A 81 -2.85 -12.27 3.78
C VAL A 81 -3.15 -12.10 5.28
N ILE A 82 -3.58 -10.91 5.72
CA ILE A 82 -4.00 -10.69 7.12
C ILE A 82 -5.23 -11.55 7.46
N ILE A 83 -6.24 -11.58 6.59
CA ILE A 83 -7.45 -12.39 6.78
C ILE A 83 -7.08 -13.86 6.95
N GLU A 84 -6.16 -14.38 6.13
CA GLU A 84 -5.65 -15.73 6.24
C GLU A 84 -4.86 -15.99 7.54
N LEU A 85 -4.06 -15.03 7.98
CA LEU A 85 -3.32 -15.12 9.24
C LEU A 85 -4.24 -15.12 10.46
N ASP A 86 -5.34 -14.38 10.38
CA ASP A 86 -6.37 -14.30 11.41
C ASP A 86 -7.29 -15.55 11.43
N GLY A 87 -7.12 -16.48 10.47
CA GLY A 87 -7.95 -17.68 10.33
C GLY A 87 -9.41 -17.36 9.98
N LYS A 88 -9.64 -16.23 9.31
CA LYS A 88 -10.95 -15.78 8.87
C LYS A 88 -11.26 -16.28 7.46
N THR A 89 -12.54 -16.34 7.13
CA THR A 89 -13.02 -16.71 5.80
C THR A 89 -12.96 -15.52 4.83
N THR A 90 -13.16 -15.80 3.53
CA THR A 90 -13.25 -14.77 2.48
C THR A 90 -14.56 -13.99 2.49
N GLU A 91 -15.36 -14.09 3.56
CA GLU A 91 -16.58 -13.30 3.68
C GLU A 91 -16.28 -11.80 3.61
N GLU A 92 -17.10 -11.10 2.88
CA GLU A 92 -16.97 -9.65 2.66
C GLU A 92 -16.88 -8.87 3.97
N ASP A 93 -17.60 -9.31 5.00
CA ASP A 93 -17.61 -8.66 6.30
C ASP A 93 -16.24 -8.66 6.96
N ASN A 94 -15.43 -9.70 6.77
CA ASN A 94 -14.06 -9.79 7.30
C ASN A 94 -13.12 -8.76 6.65
N HIS A 95 -13.25 -8.58 5.34
CA HIS A 95 -12.47 -7.57 4.63
C HIS A 95 -12.89 -6.15 5.02
N TRP A 96 -14.20 -5.94 5.22
CA TRP A 96 -14.73 -4.66 5.66
C TRP A 96 -14.37 -4.32 7.11
N GLU A 97 -14.33 -5.33 8.00
CA GLU A 97 -13.81 -5.17 9.36
C GLU A 97 -12.35 -4.72 9.37
N LEU A 98 -11.53 -5.32 8.51
CA LEU A 98 -10.12 -4.93 8.38
C LEU A 98 -9.98 -3.50 7.81
N CYS A 99 -10.83 -3.10 6.86
CA CYS A 99 -10.88 -1.70 6.40
C CYS A 99 -11.13 -0.73 7.56
N ARG A 100 -12.07 -1.07 8.46
CA ARG A 100 -12.35 -0.24 9.66
C ARG A 100 -11.17 -0.20 10.62
N GLU A 101 -10.50 -1.33 10.85
CA GLU A 101 -9.29 -1.40 11.68
C GLU A 101 -8.18 -0.48 11.14
N LEU A 102 -7.94 -0.53 9.82
CA LEU A 102 -6.96 0.33 9.14
C LEU A 102 -7.32 1.81 9.29
N GLN A 103 -8.59 2.16 9.14
CA GLN A 103 -9.07 3.53 9.29
C GLN A 103 -8.94 4.04 10.73
N GLU A 104 -9.28 3.22 11.73
CA GLU A 104 -9.12 3.58 13.14
C GLU A 104 -7.64 3.76 13.52
N LEU A 105 -6.77 2.90 13.00
CA LEU A 105 -5.32 3.04 13.22
C LEU A 105 -4.78 4.30 12.56
N TYR A 106 -5.20 4.60 11.31
CA TYR A 106 -4.85 5.84 10.63
C TYR A 106 -5.28 7.06 11.44
N HIS A 107 -6.53 7.08 11.91
CA HIS A 107 -7.06 8.16 12.73
C HIS A 107 -6.22 8.38 14.01
N ARG A 108 -5.94 7.32 14.78
CA ARG A 108 -5.14 7.40 16.01
C ARG A 108 -3.73 7.92 15.74
N LYS A 109 -3.05 7.35 14.73
CA LYS A 109 -1.70 7.79 14.36
C LYS A 109 -1.68 9.25 13.90
N ASN A 110 -2.71 9.70 13.20
CA ASN A 110 -2.82 11.09 12.75
C ASN A 110 -3.06 12.07 13.89
N LEU A 111 -3.76 11.65 14.95
CA LEU A 111 -3.90 12.44 16.18
C LEU A 111 -2.55 12.59 16.92
N ASP A 112 -1.77 11.50 17.01
CA ASP A 112 -0.52 11.48 17.77
C ASP A 112 0.63 12.20 17.05
N TYR A 113 0.71 12.04 15.72
CA TYR A 113 1.85 12.50 14.92
C TYR A 113 1.51 13.64 13.96
N GLY A 114 0.28 14.14 13.97
CA GLY A 114 -0.23 15.08 12.98
C GLY A 114 -0.24 14.44 11.58
N ASP A 115 -0.27 15.28 10.54
CA ASP A 115 -0.23 14.81 9.14
C ASP A 115 1.21 14.57 8.65
N SER A 116 2.01 13.86 9.46
CA SER A 116 3.44 13.67 9.22
C SER A 116 3.73 12.91 7.92
N PHE A 117 2.83 12.02 7.48
CA PHE A 117 2.98 11.34 6.21
C PHE A 117 2.88 12.32 5.04
N HIS A 118 1.84 13.17 5.04
CA HIS A 118 1.66 14.21 4.03
C HIS A 118 2.83 15.19 3.99
N LEU A 119 3.26 15.67 5.16
CA LEU A 119 4.41 16.59 5.25
C LEU A 119 5.69 15.97 4.69
N SER A 120 6.01 14.73 5.07
CA SER A 120 7.16 14.00 4.51
C SER A 120 7.01 13.75 3.02
N PHE A 121 5.78 13.52 2.54
CA PHE A 121 5.53 13.35 1.11
C PHE A 121 5.74 14.65 0.33
N LEU A 122 5.37 15.81 0.89
CA LEU A 122 5.63 17.12 0.26
C LEU A 122 7.12 17.42 0.18
N GLU A 123 7.92 16.99 1.17
CA GLU A 123 9.37 17.20 1.20
C GLU A 123 10.11 16.23 0.26
N GLU A 124 9.81 14.93 0.35
CA GLU A 124 10.58 13.83 -0.25
C GLU A 124 9.89 13.22 -1.48
N GLY A 125 8.67 13.64 -1.80
CA GLY A 125 7.88 13.13 -2.90
C GLY A 125 7.73 11.61 -2.86
N LEU A 126 7.69 10.99 -4.04
CA LEU A 126 7.51 9.54 -4.20
C LEU A 126 8.70 8.69 -3.70
N ALA A 127 9.84 9.30 -3.35
CA ALA A 127 10.96 8.55 -2.76
C ALA A 127 10.57 8.01 -1.37
N MET A 128 9.87 8.82 -0.57
CA MET A 128 9.47 8.45 0.78
C MET A 128 8.59 7.18 0.83
N PRO A 129 7.45 7.09 0.11
CA PRO A 129 6.65 5.87 0.14
C PRO A 129 7.36 4.67 -0.49
N ARG A 130 8.24 4.84 -1.50
CA ARG A 130 9.05 3.73 -2.03
C ARG A 130 9.94 3.10 -0.95
N ILE A 131 10.52 3.92 -0.07
CA ILE A 131 11.36 3.46 1.04
C ILE A 131 10.49 2.79 2.10
N ARG A 132 9.45 3.47 2.61
CA ARG A 132 8.59 2.93 3.68
C ARG A 132 7.95 1.60 3.31
N LEU A 133 7.38 1.49 2.12
CA LEU A 133 6.79 0.26 1.61
C LEU A 133 7.86 -0.83 1.40
N GLY A 134 9.04 -0.43 0.91
CA GLY A 134 10.18 -1.34 0.73
C GLY A 134 10.62 -1.96 2.05
N ASP A 135 10.75 -1.16 3.10
CA ASP A 135 11.16 -1.62 4.43
C ASP A 135 10.15 -2.61 5.04
N LYS A 136 8.85 -2.31 4.93
CA LYS A 136 7.80 -3.21 5.43
C LYS A 136 7.74 -4.52 4.64
N TYR A 137 7.91 -4.47 3.32
CA TYR A 137 7.98 -5.68 2.51
C TYR A 137 9.23 -6.52 2.83
N LEU A 138 10.40 -5.91 2.99
CA LEU A 138 11.62 -6.64 3.38
C LEU A 138 11.47 -7.29 4.75
N ARG A 139 10.86 -6.58 5.71
CA ARG A 139 10.54 -7.15 7.01
C ARG A 139 9.59 -8.34 6.90
N PHE A 140 8.51 -8.22 6.12
CA PHE A 140 7.59 -9.33 5.85
C PHE A 140 8.32 -10.55 5.28
N LYS A 141 9.22 -10.36 4.31
CA LYS A 141 10.04 -11.44 3.75
C LYS A 141 10.85 -12.16 4.83
N ILE A 142 11.55 -11.41 5.68
CA ILE A 142 12.38 -11.98 6.76
C ILE A 142 11.51 -12.75 7.75
N LEU A 143 10.40 -12.17 8.21
CA LEU A 143 9.52 -12.80 9.19
C LEU A 143 8.86 -14.09 8.67
N THR A 144 8.72 -14.24 7.35
CA THR A 144 8.09 -15.39 6.71
C THR A 144 9.07 -16.37 6.08
N SER A 145 10.40 -16.12 6.14
CA SER A 145 11.44 -17.00 5.56
C SER A 145 11.82 -18.18 6.45
N GLY A 146 11.21 -18.33 7.63
CA GLY A 146 11.54 -19.38 8.59
C GLY A 146 12.78 -19.09 9.47
N GLU A 147 13.40 -17.94 9.31
CA GLU A 147 14.50 -17.52 10.18
C GLU A 147 13.98 -17.18 11.60
N LYS A 148 14.79 -17.50 12.60
CA LYS A 148 14.42 -17.23 14.01
C LYS A 148 14.34 -15.72 14.26
N GLN A 149 13.17 -15.24 14.55
CA GLN A 149 12.94 -13.86 14.93
C GLN A 149 13.68 -13.51 16.23
N ARG A 150 14.51 -12.47 16.22
CA ARG A 150 15.29 -11.99 17.37
C ARG A 150 14.65 -10.83 18.10
N VAL A 151 13.77 -10.10 17.44
CA VAL A 151 13.05 -8.94 17.97
C VAL A 151 11.56 -9.24 17.86
N SER A 152 10.87 -9.28 19.01
CA SER A 152 9.48 -9.75 19.12
C SER A 152 8.42 -8.64 19.05
N ASP A 153 8.83 -7.40 18.85
CA ASP A 153 7.97 -6.22 19.07
C ASP A 153 7.01 -5.95 17.92
N GLU A 154 7.19 -6.58 16.76
CA GLU A 154 6.34 -6.38 15.59
C GLU A 154 6.02 -7.71 14.91
N SER A 155 4.75 -8.06 14.86
CA SER A 155 4.27 -9.29 14.23
C SER A 155 4.24 -9.20 12.69
N ILE A 156 4.10 -10.36 12.04
CA ILE A 156 3.83 -10.42 10.59
C ILE A 156 2.57 -9.60 10.26
N ARG A 157 1.54 -9.72 11.10
CA ARG A 157 0.28 -9.01 10.95
C ARG A 157 0.46 -7.48 11.01
N ASP A 158 1.21 -6.99 12.03
CA ASP A 158 1.48 -5.54 12.16
C ASP A 158 2.25 -4.99 10.98
N THR A 159 3.22 -5.76 10.48
CA THR A 159 3.99 -5.40 9.27
C THR A 159 3.09 -5.26 8.04
N LEU A 160 2.12 -6.16 7.87
CA LEU A 160 1.15 -6.11 6.76
C LEU A 160 0.13 -4.98 6.93
N ILE A 161 -0.32 -4.71 8.16
CA ILE A 161 -1.15 -3.54 8.50
C ILE A 161 -0.45 -2.24 8.09
N ASP A 162 0.82 -2.10 8.42
CA ASP A 162 1.60 -0.93 8.02
C ASP A 162 1.79 -0.86 6.50
N LEU A 163 2.02 -2.00 5.83
CA LEU A 163 2.14 -2.06 4.37
C LEU A 163 0.84 -1.63 3.67
N ALA A 164 -0.32 -2.09 4.16
CA ALA A 164 -1.62 -1.70 3.64
C ALA A 164 -1.88 -0.20 3.87
N ASN A 165 -1.66 0.31 5.10
CA ASN A 165 -1.88 1.71 5.42
C ASN A 165 -0.95 2.66 4.64
N TYR A 166 0.34 2.34 4.50
CA TYR A 166 1.24 3.15 3.68
C TYR A 166 0.85 3.14 2.20
N SER A 167 0.29 2.03 1.70
CA SER A 167 -0.25 1.98 0.34
C SER A 167 -1.46 2.90 0.20
N ILE A 168 -2.42 2.86 1.12
CA ILE A 168 -3.62 3.71 1.14
C ILE A 168 -3.23 5.20 1.22
N MET A 169 -2.36 5.57 2.15
CA MET A 169 -1.89 6.94 2.28
C MET A 169 -1.18 7.44 1.01
N THR A 170 -0.39 6.58 0.35
CA THR A 170 0.26 6.93 -0.91
C THR A 170 -0.76 7.11 -2.05
N ILE A 171 -1.82 6.30 -2.09
CA ILE A 171 -2.93 6.49 -3.04
C ILE A 171 -3.60 7.85 -2.83
N MET A 172 -3.86 8.24 -1.58
CA MET A 172 -4.45 9.54 -1.25
C MET A 172 -3.59 10.70 -1.77
N GLU A 173 -2.27 10.62 -1.64
CA GLU A 173 -1.34 11.63 -2.16
C GLU A 173 -1.33 11.67 -3.69
N LEU A 174 -1.31 10.51 -4.35
CA LEU A 174 -1.39 10.42 -5.80
C LEU A 174 -2.70 10.99 -6.34
N ASP A 175 -3.84 10.69 -5.69
CA ASP A 175 -5.15 11.21 -6.08
C ASP A 175 -5.21 12.72 -5.95
N GLN A 176 -4.62 13.27 -4.89
CA GLN A 176 -4.49 14.71 -4.71
C GLN A 176 -3.62 15.35 -5.79
N ALA A 177 -2.50 14.73 -6.12
CA ALA A 177 -1.61 15.22 -7.18
C ALA A 177 -2.27 15.16 -8.57
N MET A 178 -3.05 14.11 -8.86
CA MET A 178 -3.75 13.97 -10.13
C MET A 178 -4.96 14.90 -10.27
N SER A 179 -5.65 15.23 -9.16
CA SER A 179 -6.80 16.14 -9.15
C SER A 179 -6.43 17.62 -9.02
N ALA A 180 -5.17 17.93 -8.70
CA ALA A 180 -4.68 19.29 -8.58
C ALA A 180 -4.76 20.03 -9.92
N ASN A 181 -5.01 21.35 -9.85
CA ASN A 181 -4.90 22.21 -11.04
C ASN A 181 -3.47 22.16 -11.62
N ALA A 182 -3.31 22.61 -12.89
CA ALA A 182 -2.07 22.50 -13.64
C ALA A 182 -0.84 22.98 -12.86
N ASP A 183 -0.94 24.08 -12.12
CA ASP A 183 0.17 24.69 -11.38
C ASP A 183 0.67 23.80 -10.22
N LYS A 184 -0.27 23.24 -9.44
CA LYS A 184 0.07 22.33 -8.34
C LYS A 184 0.61 21.00 -8.85
N ARG A 185 0.07 20.50 -9.96
CA ARG A 185 0.55 19.29 -10.63
C ARG A 185 1.97 19.49 -11.15
N GLU A 186 2.26 20.65 -11.75
CA GLU A 186 3.60 20.99 -12.22
C GLU A 186 4.60 21.11 -11.07
N ALA A 187 4.21 21.74 -9.96
CA ALA A 187 5.05 21.82 -8.76
C ALA A 187 5.37 20.43 -8.18
N PHE A 188 4.38 19.54 -8.15
CA PHE A 188 4.56 18.15 -7.72
C PHE A 188 5.49 17.38 -8.67
N LEU A 189 5.31 17.53 -9.98
CA LEU A 189 6.17 16.93 -10.99
C LEU A 189 7.61 17.40 -10.86
N ARG A 190 7.85 18.70 -10.72
CA ARG A 190 9.18 19.28 -10.51
C ARG A 190 9.86 18.79 -9.23
N ALA A 191 9.10 18.56 -8.17
CA ALA A 191 9.61 17.95 -6.93
C ALA A 191 10.02 16.50 -7.15
N ALA A 192 9.18 15.72 -7.82
CA ALA A 192 9.45 14.32 -8.14
C ALA A 192 10.67 14.15 -9.05
N GLU A 193 10.89 15.09 -9.98
CA GLU A 193 12.04 15.11 -10.89
C GLU A 193 13.36 15.40 -10.19
N ARG A 194 13.38 16.44 -9.35
CA ARG A 194 14.58 16.79 -8.59
C ARG A 194 15.12 15.59 -7.83
N MET A 195 14.23 14.71 -7.38
CA MET A 195 14.57 13.52 -6.60
C MET A 195 14.95 12.31 -7.44
N ASN A 196 14.46 12.22 -8.68
CA ASN A 196 14.80 11.11 -9.60
C ASN A 196 16.06 11.39 -10.44
N GLY A 197 16.61 12.60 -10.42
CA GLY A 197 17.82 12.99 -11.17
C GLY A 197 17.63 12.98 -12.70
N VAL A 198 16.40 13.00 -13.20
CA VAL A 198 16.07 12.97 -14.62
C VAL A 198 15.45 14.32 -15.01
N PRO A 199 16.03 15.08 -15.97
CA PRO A 199 15.39 16.29 -16.47
C PRO A 199 14.18 15.92 -17.35
N ILE A 200 13.02 16.54 -17.10
CA ILE A 200 11.88 16.42 -18.03
C ILE A 200 12.10 17.31 -19.25
N THR A 201 12.00 16.72 -20.41
CA THR A 201 11.69 17.45 -21.65
C THR A 201 10.18 17.67 -21.67
N VAL A 202 9.72 18.88 -21.42
CA VAL A 202 8.33 19.27 -21.65
C VAL A 202 8.07 19.16 -23.13
N VAL A 203 7.31 18.15 -23.56
CA VAL A 203 6.77 18.11 -24.90
C VAL A 203 5.52 19.00 -24.88
N GLU A 204 5.66 20.23 -25.40
CA GLU A 204 4.51 21.09 -25.69
C GLU A 204 3.64 20.38 -26.75
N ALA A 205 2.38 20.17 -26.40
CA ALA A 205 1.35 19.66 -27.31
C ALA A 205 0.48 20.81 -27.81
#